data_ee7f56d813e077f4534de9b80edcd272
#
_entry.id   ee7f56d813e077f4534de9b80edcd272
#
_cell.length_a   1.000
_cell.length_b   1.000
_cell.length_c   1.000
_cell.angle_alpha   90.00
_cell.angle_beta   90.00
_cell.angle_gamma   90.00
#
_symmetry.space_group_name_H-M   'P 1'
#
loop_
_entity.id
_entity.type
_entity.pdbx_description
1 polymer ?
#
loop_
_entity_poly.entity_id
_entity_poly.type
_entity_poly.pdbx_seq_one_letter_code
_entity_poly.pdbx_strand_id
1 'polypeptide(L)'
;MLRRGEVFRNRAKRLLAEKKKLSAAWLQAASPITAEIMAKAGFDILMVDMEHGPGGIMDLIGQLQAVSHYDVVPFVRAPWNDFVTIKRILDAGVSGILVPYVNSAEEAARAVSACKYPLEGIRGIAPSPRAGGYGMNQRDYLDYANEELDVLVAVETKTAVDHIEEIVKTNGLDGIFIGPMDWPLLWTFLQSQG
;
A
#
# COMPACT_ATOMS: atom_id res chain seq x y z
N MET A 1 -17.45 -12.78 -14.35
CA MET A 1 -18.49 -11.75 -14.16
C MET A 1 -18.67 -11.61 -12.64
N LEU A 2 -18.08 -10.58 -12.02
CA LEU A 2 -18.21 -10.32 -10.59
C LEU A 2 -19.68 -10.03 -10.28
N ARG A 3 -20.23 -10.68 -9.26
CA ARG A 3 -21.61 -10.43 -8.83
C ARG A 3 -21.72 -9.02 -8.24
N ARG A 4 -22.83 -8.30 -8.46
CA ARG A 4 -23.14 -7.07 -7.72
C ARG A 4 -22.99 -7.36 -6.23
N GLY A 5 -22.12 -6.62 -5.52
CA GLY A 5 -21.87 -6.77 -4.10
C GLY A 5 -20.61 -7.56 -3.69
N GLU A 6 -19.85 -8.14 -4.64
CA GLU A 6 -18.52 -8.76 -4.36
C GLU A 6 -17.37 -7.77 -4.60
N VAL A 7 -17.65 -6.49 -4.46
CA VAL A 7 -16.76 -5.40 -4.80
C VAL A 7 -15.76 -5.15 -3.66
N PHE A 8 -14.52 -5.10 -4.06
CA PHE A 8 -13.37 -4.58 -3.32
C PHE A 8 -13.47 -4.74 -1.78
N ARG A 9 -13.30 -5.97 -1.31
CA ARG A 9 -13.15 -6.28 0.12
C ARG A 9 -11.70 -6.58 0.41
N ASN A 10 -11.05 -5.73 1.19
CA ASN A 10 -9.66 -5.94 1.59
C ASN A 10 -9.55 -7.02 2.66
N ARG A 11 -9.19 -8.23 2.25
CA ARG A 11 -9.00 -9.38 3.15
C ARG A 11 -7.90 -9.09 4.19
N ALA A 12 -6.80 -8.45 3.79
CA ALA A 12 -5.70 -8.15 4.71
C ALA A 12 -6.17 -7.22 5.83
N LYS A 13 -6.88 -6.12 5.49
CA LYS A 13 -7.41 -5.17 6.47
C LYS A 13 -8.29 -5.84 7.52
N ARG A 14 -9.19 -6.72 7.10
CA ARG A 14 -10.05 -7.47 8.04
C ARG A 14 -9.26 -8.38 8.95
N LEU A 15 -8.31 -9.15 8.42
CA LEU A 15 -7.49 -10.06 9.21
C LEU A 15 -6.59 -9.30 10.20
N LEU A 16 -6.02 -8.16 9.80
CA LEU A 16 -5.25 -7.30 10.69
C LEU A 16 -6.12 -6.73 11.82
N ALA A 17 -7.35 -6.31 11.52
CA ALA A 17 -8.31 -5.87 12.54
C ALA A 17 -8.66 -7.00 13.54
N GLU A 18 -8.67 -8.25 13.09
CA GLU A 18 -8.80 -9.44 13.94
C GLU A 18 -7.51 -9.84 14.68
N LYS A 19 -6.45 -9.00 14.60
CA LYS A 19 -5.12 -9.24 15.17
C LYS A 19 -4.45 -10.53 14.66
N LYS A 20 -4.74 -10.94 13.43
CA LYS A 20 -4.05 -12.05 12.77
C LYS A 20 -2.69 -11.58 12.27
N LYS A 21 -1.72 -12.50 12.33
CA LYS A 21 -0.41 -12.30 11.69
C LYS A 21 -0.53 -12.68 10.23
N LEU A 22 -0.04 -11.81 9.34
CA LEU A 22 -0.01 -12.04 7.91
C LEU A 22 1.43 -12.16 7.43
N SER A 23 1.63 -13.05 6.46
CA SER A 23 2.91 -13.17 5.75
C SER A 23 2.92 -12.21 4.55
N ALA A 24 4.05 -11.51 4.34
CA ALA A 24 4.20 -10.62 3.21
C ALA A 24 5.51 -10.88 2.47
N ALA A 25 5.52 -10.69 1.15
CA ALA A 25 6.72 -10.77 0.34
C ALA A 25 6.87 -9.53 -0.56
N TRP A 26 8.12 -9.11 -0.76
CA TRP A 26 8.46 -8.00 -1.63
C TRP A 26 8.59 -8.43 -3.09
N LEU A 27 8.06 -7.62 -4.00
CA LEU A 27 8.18 -7.77 -5.45
C LEU A 27 9.02 -6.61 -6.01
N GLN A 28 10.32 -6.84 -6.13
CA GLN A 28 11.29 -5.83 -6.62
C GLN A 28 11.70 -6.02 -8.09
N ALA A 29 11.31 -7.13 -8.71
CA ALA A 29 11.72 -7.44 -10.08
C ALA A 29 10.84 -6.79 -11.16
N ALA A 30 9.77 -6.08 -10.80
CA ALA A 30 8.79 -5.49 -11.71
C ALA A 30 8.25 -6.48 -12.76
N SER A 31 8.16 -7.77 -12.41
CA SER A 31 7.82 -8.85 -13.33
C SER A 31 6.50 -9.53 -12.95
N PRO A 32 5.53 -9.62 -13.87
CA PRO A 32 4.30 -10.40 -13.66
C PRO A 32 4.57 -11.88 -13.35
N ILE A 33 5.63 -12.46 -13.93
CA ILE A 33 6.00 -13.87 -13.70
C ILE A 33 6.42 -14.09 -12.26
N THR A 34 7.29 -13.21 -11.71
CA THR A 34 7.68 -13.31 -10.30
C THR A 34 6.51 -13.05 -9.36
N ALA A 35 5.62 -12.13 -9.69
CA ALA A 35 4.41 -11.87 -8.92
C ALA A 35 3.51 -13.13 -8.86
N GLU A 36 3.29 -13.81 -9.98
CA GLU A 36 2.52 -15.06 -10.05
C GLU A 36 3.16 -16.18 -9.23
N ILE A 37 4.48 -16.38 -9.34
CA ILE A 37 5.22 -17.38 -8.54
C ILE A 37 5.04 -17.12 -7.04
N MET A 38 5.19 -15.86 -6.61
CA MET A 38 5.05 -15.50 -5.20
C MET A 38 3.61 -15.60 -4.69
N ALA A 39 2.62 -15.28 -5.52
CA ALA A 39 1.21 -15.48 -5.19
C ALA A 39 0.90 -16.97 -4.99
N LYS A 40 1.43 -17.85 -5.87
CA LYS A 40 1.29 -19.31 -5.76
C LYS A 40 2.01 -19.89 -4.56
N ALA A 41 3.06 -19.23 -4.04
CA ALA A 41 3.76 -19.64 -2.83
C ALA A 41 2.92 -19.45 -1.54
N GLY A 42 1.80 -18.72 -1.60
CA GLY A 42 0.81 -18.65 -0.52
C GLY A 42 1.04 -17.54 0.51
N PHE A 43 1.71 -16.44 0.14
CA PHE A 43 1.76 -15.25 0.97
C PHE A 43 0.39 -14.57 1.05
N ASP A 44 0.12 -13.93 2.19
CA ASP A 44 -1.12 -13.17 2.38
C ASP A 44 -1.09 -11.83 1.65
N ILE A 45 0.07 -11.18 1.62
CA ILE A 45 0.30 -9.86 1.00
C ILE A 45 1.49 -9.95 0.05
N LEU A 46 1.36 -9.31 -1.12
CA LEU A 46 2.49 -9.04 -2.00
C LEU A 46 2.71 -7.52 -2.09
N MET A 47 3.87 -7.07 -1.65
CA MET A 47 4.26 -5.65 -1.66
C MET A 47 5.07 -5.35 -2.93
N VAL A 48 4.43 -4.73 -3.90
CA VAL A 48 5.12 -4.23 -5.11
C VAL A 48 5.95 -3.00 -4.73
N ASP A 49 7.23 -3.06 -5.01
CA ASP A 49 8.16 -1.99 -4.69
C ASP A 49 8.32 -1.04 -5.87
N MET A 50 7.76 0.16 -5.74
CA MET A 50 7.91 1.23 -6.74
C MET A 50 8.89 2.33 -6.28
N GLU A 51 9.47 2.20 -5.08
CA GLU A 51 10.52 3.09 -4.60
C GLU A 51 11.90 2.64 -5.09
N HIS A 52 12.28 1.40 -4.79
CA HIS A 52 13.58 0.84 -5.16
C HIS A 52 13.50 -0.17 -6.32
N GLY A 53 12.32 -0.61 -6.69
CA GLY A 53 12.11 -1.45 -7.86
C GLY A 53 12.15 -0.64 -9.17
N PRO A 54 12.55 -1.26 -10.31
CA PRO A 54 12.71 -0.56 -11.59
C PRO A 54 11.38 -0.30 -12.31
N GLY A 55 10.24 -0.78 -11.78
CA GLY A 55 8.96 -0.79 -12.47
C GLY A 55 8.16 0.51 -12.40
N GLY A 56 7.41 0.79 -13.46
CA GLY A 56 6.43 1.87 -13.52
C GLY A 56 4.98 1.38 -13.36
N ILE A 57 4.02 2.26 -13.65
CA ILE A 57 2.57 1.96 -13.52
C ILE A 57 2.13 0.78 -14.41
N MET A 58 2.71 0.63 -15.60
CA MET A 58 2.34 -0.49 -16.48
C MET A 58 2.84 -1.83 -15.95
N ASP A 59 4.04 -1.85 -15.35
CA ASP A 59 4.58 -3.05 -14.70
C ASP A 59 3.75 -3.41 -13.46
N LEU A 60 3.32 -2.41 -12.68
CA LEU A 60 2.38 -2.61 -11.58
C LEU A 60 1.08 -3.27 -12.08
N ILE A 61 0.46 -2.71 -13.13
CA ILE A 61 -0.78 -3.27 -13.70
C ILE A 61 -0.58 -4.72 -14.15
N GLY A 62 0.54 -5.02 -14.81
CA GLY A 62 0.88 -6.39 -15.22
C GLY A 62 0.99 -7.36 -14.05
N GLN A 63 1.64 -6.93 -12.95
CA GLN A 63 1.73 -7.73 -11.72
C GLN A 63 0.36 -7.93 -11.07
N LEU A 64 -0.47 -6.88 -10.98
CA LEU A 64 -1.84 -6.97 -10.46
C LEU A 64 -2.73 -7.91 -11.28
N GLN A 65 -2.55 -7.94 -12.61
CA GLN A 65 -3.26 -8.89 -13.48
C GLN A 65 -2.82 -10.32 -13.22
N ALA A 66 -1.50 -10.56 -13.09
CA ALA A 66 -0.94 -11.88 -12.83
C ALA A 66 -1.44 -12.49 -11.52
N VAL A 67 -1.63 -11.67 -10.48
CA VAL A 67 -2.08 -12.16 -9.16
C VAL A 67 -3.59 -12.16 -8.95
N SER A 68 -4.37 -11.68 -9.92
CA SER A 68 -5.83 -11.47 -9.78
C SER A 68 -6.65 -12.73 -9.50
N HIS A 69 -6.09 -13.92 -9.73
CA HIS A 69 -6.75 -15.21 -9.53
C HIS A 69 -6.30 -15.92 -8.24
N TYR A 70 -5.39 -15.33 -7.50
CA TYR A 70 -4.85 -15.88 -6.27
C TYR A 70 -5.46 -15.17 -5.04
N ASP A 71 -5.54 -15.91 -3.93
CA ASP A 71 -6.00 -15.36 -2.65
C ASP A 71 -4.86 -14.61 -1.95
N VAL A 72 -4.34 -13.58 -2.60
CA VAL A 72 -3.28 -12.71 -2.12
C VAL A 72 -3.71 -11.26 -2.28
N VAL A 73 -3.34 -10.41 -1.33
CA VAL A 73 -3.70 -8.99 -1.32
C VAL A 73 -2.53 -8.15 -1.84
N PRO A 74 -2.68 -7.44 -2.98
CA PRO A 74 -1.61 -6.61 -3.50
C PRO A 74 -1.52 -5.27 -2.77
N PHE A 75 -0.36 -5.00 -2.20
CA PHE A 75 0.06 -3.72 -1.65
C PHE A 75 1.15 -3.12 -2.53
N VAL A 76 1.37 -1.82 -2.42
CA VAL A 76 2.43 -1.10 -3.14
C VAL A 76 3.18 -0.18 -2.20
N ARG A 77 4.52 -0.22 -2.25
CA ARG A 77 5.32 0.87 -1.70
C ARG A 77 5.44 1.95 -2.77
N ALA A 78 4.91 3.15 -2.46
CA ALA A 78 5.00 4.31 -3.33
C ALA A 78 6.45 4.80 -3.46
N PRO A 79 6.86 5.40 -4.58
CA PRO A 79 8.21 5.95 -4.71
C PRO A 79 8.45 7.16 -3.79
N TRP A 80 7.42 7.88 -3.41
CA TRP A 80 7.49 9.03 -2.53
C TRP A 80 6.11 9.43 -1.99
N ASN A 81 6.09 10.27 -0.94
CA ASN A 81 4.87 10.92 -0.43
C ASN A 81 4.42 12.04 -1.37
N ASP A 82 3.99 11.67 -2.57
CA ASP A 82 3.56 12.56 -3.64
C ASP A 82 2.12 12.26 -4.08
N PHE A 83 1.28 13.27 -4.01
CA PHE A 83 -0.15 13.18 -4.33
C PHE A 83 -0.43 12.62 -5.73
N VAL A 84 0.34 13.03 -6.75
CA VAL A 84 0.10 12.62 -8.14
C VAL A 84 0.43 11.15 -8.32
N THR A 85 1.56 10.72 -7.77
CA THR A 85 2.03 9.33 -7.84
C THR A 85 1.12 8.39 -7.05
N ILE A 86 0.75 8.76 -5.82
CA ILE A 86 -0.19 8.00 -4.98
C ILE A 86 -1.51 7.78 -5.73
N LYS A 87 -2.09 8.84 -6.29
CA LYS A 87 -3.34 8.74 -7.08
C LYS A 87 -3.22 7.71 -8.20
N ARG A 88 -2.13 7.75 -8.99
CA ARG A 88 -1.93 6.82 -10.12
C ARG A 88 -1.78 5.37 -9.68
N ILE A 89 -1.09 5.13 -8.56
CA ILE A 89 -0.96 3.80 -7.94
C ILE A 89 -2.33 3.28 -7.51
N LEU A 90 -3.11 4.09 -6.81
CA LEU A 90 -4.44 3.71 -6.33
C LEU A 90 -5.43 3.48 -7.49
N ASP A 91 -5.30 4.23 -8.58
CA ASP A 91 -6.11 4.04 -9.79
C ASP A 91 -5.76 2.74 -10.54
N ALA A 92 -4.58 2.18 -10.33
CA ALA A 92 -4.25 0.83 -10.78
C ALA A 92 -5.02 -0.28 -10.02
N GLY A 93 -5.55 0.02 -8.81
CA GLY A 93 -6.43 -0.90 -8.06
C GLY A 93 -5.68 -1.80 -7.09
N VAL A 94 -4.85 -1.21 -6.25
CA VAL A 94 -4.19 -1.87 -5.12
C VAL A 94 -5.08 -1.80 -3.87
N SER A 95 -4.88 -2.73 -2.94
CA SER A 95 -5.65 -2.80 -1.70
C SER A 95 -4.96 -2.13 -0.51
N GLY A 96 -3.67 -1.87 -0.63
CA GLY A 96 -2.90 -1.15 0.38
C GLY A 96 -1.75 -0.37 -0.23
N ILE A 97 -1.37 0.70 0.44
CA ILE A 97 -0.24 1.53 0.05
C ILE A 97 0.67 1.78 1.25
N LEU A 98 1.96 1.65 1.04
CA LEU A 98 3.01 2.03 1.97
C LEU A 98 3.68 3.30 1.43
N VAL A 99 3.59 4.39 2.19
CA VAL A 99 4.25 5.64 1.86
C VAL A 99 5.57 5.72 2.61
N PRO A 100 6.72 5.81 1.90
CA PRO A 100 8.03 5.81 2.52
C PRO A 100 8.38 7.14 3.18
N TYR A 101 9.40 7.11 4.04
CA TYR A 101 10.12 8.26 4.55
C TYR A 101 9.26 9.32 5.26
N VAL A 102 8.28 8.87 6.06
CA VAL A 102 7.38 9.75 6.82
C VAL A 102 7.99 10.04 8.19
N ASN A 103 8.21 11.31 8.50
CA ASN A 103 8.95 11.76 9.67
C ASN A 103 8.12 12.57 10.68
N SER A 104 6.88 12.89 10.35
CA SER A 104 5.99 13.65 11.23
C SER A 104 4.52 13.28 11.04
N ALA A 105 3.67 13.68 11.98
CA ALA A 105 2.22 13.54 11.89
C ALA A 105 1.64 14.31 10.68
N GLU A 106 2.20 15.48 10.35
CA GLU A 106 1.77 16.25 9.17
C GLU A 106 2.07 15.53 7.87
N GLU A 107 3.22 14.83 7.79
CA GLU A 107 3.56 14.02 6.63
C GLU A 107 2.67 12.79 6.50
N ALA A 108 2.36 12.14 7.62
CA ALA A 108 1.39 11.05 7.67
C ALA A 108 -0.01 11.52 7.25
N ALA A 109 -0.46 12.67 7.74
CA ALA A 109 -1.74 13.26 7.37
C ALA A 109 -1.81 13.61 5.86
N ARG A 110 -0.70 14.11 5.27
CA ARG A 110 -0.63 14.33 3.81
C ARG A 110 -0.76 13.03 3.03
N ALA A 111 -0.08 11.97 3.49
CA ALA A 111 -0.17 10.65 2.86
C ALA A 111 -1.60 10.11 2.91
N VAL A 112 -2.25 10.14 4.07
CA VAL A 112 -3.65 9.73 4.23
C VAL A 112 -4.57 10.54 3.33
N SER A 113 -4.43 11.88 3.35
CA SER A 113 -5.26 12.77 2.53
C SER A 113 -5.11 12.50 1.03
N ALA A 114 -3.90 12.20 0.55
CA ALA A 114 -3.65 11.82 -0.85
C ALA A 114 -4.31 10.49 -1.24
N CYS A 115 -4.54 9.60 -0.28
CA CYS A 115 -5.13 8.28 -0.50
C CYS A 115 -6.66 8.27 -0.51
N LYS A 116 -7.30 9.18 0.22
CA LYS A 116 -8.76 9.17 0.44
C LYS A 116 -9.49 10.11 -0.51
N TYR A 117 -10.65 9.67 -0.97
CA TYR A 117 -11.58 10.54 -1.72
C TYR A 117 -12.22 11.59 -0.81
N PRO A 118 -12.68 12.74 -1.36
CA PRO A 118 -13.49 13.67 -0.58
C PRO A 118 -14.73 12.97 0.03
N LEU A 119 -15.13 13.28 1.25
CA LEU A 119 -14.75 14.38 2.14
C LEU A 119 -13.54 14.08 3.08
N GLU A 120 -12.97 12.88 3.04
CA GLU A 120 -11.90 12.45 3.94
C GLU A 120 -10.50 12.82 3.42
N GLY A 121 -10.37 13.11 2.12
CA GLY A 121 -9.10 13.46 1.50
C GLY A 121 -9.26 14.25 0.20
N ILE A 122 -8.18 14.26 -0.57
CA ILE A 122 -8.04 15.05 -1.79
C ILE A 122 -7.83 14.20 -3.06
N ARG A 123 -7.96 12.87 -2.97
CA ARG A 123 -7.80 12.00 -4.13
C ARG A 123 -8.80 12.37 -5.22
N GLY A 124 -8.29 12.66 -6.42
CA GLY A 124 -9.14 12.98 -7.57
C GLY A 124 -9.95 11.78 -8.07
N ILE A 125 -11.21 12.01 -8.44
CA ILE A 125 -12.09 10.99 -9.00
C ILE A 125 -11.95 11.00 -10.52
N ALA A 126 -11.78 9.81 -11.12
CA ALA A 126 -11.84 9.61 -12.56
C ALA A 126 -12.93 8.59 -12.92
N PRO A 127 -13.56 8.67 -14.09
CA PRO A 127 -14.71 7.81 -14.42
C PRO A 127 -14.36 6.37 -14.76
N SER A 128 -13.11 6.10 -15.19
CA SER A 128 -12.76 4.82 -15.76
C SER A 128 -11.37 4.27 -15.39
N PRO A 129 -10.87 4.46 -14.15
CA PRO A 129 -9.63 3.81 -13.74
C PRO A 129 -9.82 2.29 -13.61
N ARG A 130 -8.71 1.53 -13.64
CA ARG A 130 -8.75 0.08 -13.44
C ARG A 130 -9.37 -0.30 -12.10
N ALA A 131 -9.09 0.45 -11.04
CA ALA A 131 -9.65 0.25 -9.70
C ALA A 131 -11.18 0.15 -9.70
N GLY A 132 -11.86 0.99 -10.48
CA GLY A 132 -13.32 0.97 -10.68
C GLY A 132 -13.78 0.05 -11.81
N GLY A 133 -12.97 -0.94 -12.20
CA GLY A 133 -13.32 -1.88 -13.27
C GLY A 133 -13.48 -1.22 -14.63
N TYR A 134 -12.65 -0.21 -14.93
CA TYR A 134 -12.73 0.57 -16.18
C TYR A 134 -14.09 1.25 -16.38
N GLY A 135 -14.70 1.70 -15.28
CA GLY A 135 -16.01 2.36 -15.27
C GLY A 135 -17.21 1.42 -15.05
N MET A 136 -17.02 0.11 -15.16
CA MET A 136 -18.13 -0.86 -15.01
C MET A 136 -18.61 -0.99 -13.56
N ASN A 137 -17.72 -0.78 -12.59
CA ASN A 137 -18.00 -0.90 -11.14
C ASN A 137 -17.62 0.38 -10.38
N GLN A 138 -17.57 1.53 -11.04
CA GLN A 138 -17.06 2.78 -10.48
C GLN A 138 -17.81 3.22 -9.22
N ARG A 139 -19.13 3.14 -9.24
CA ARG A 139 -19.96 3.56 -8.10
C ARG A 139 -19.69 2.68 -6.88
N ASP A 140 -19.75 1.37 -7.08
CA ASP A 140 -19.51 0.41 -6.00
C ASP A 140 -18.10 0.55 -5.43
N TYR A 141 -17.09 0.83 -6.28
CA TYR A 141 -15.72 1.09 -5.85
C TYR A 141 -15.63 2.35 -4.97
N LEU A 142 -16.23 3.46 -5.40
CA LEU A 142 -16.20 4.71 -4.65
C LEU A 142 -16.87 4.60 -3.28
N ASP A 143 -17.96 3.83 -3.20
CA ASP A 143 -18.71 3.64 -1.95
C ASP A 143 -17.85 2.95 -0.83
N TYR A 144 -16.82 2.19 -1.21
CA TYR A 144 -16.00 1.43 -0.24
C TYR A 144 -14.51 1.78 -0.25
N ALA A 145 -14.03 2.52 -1.25
CA ALA A 145 -12.59 2.73 -1.45
C ALA A 145 -11.88 3.35 -0.24
N ASN A 146 -12.53 4.31 0.42
CA ASN A 146 -11.95 4.95 1.60
C ASN A 146 -11.84 4.00 2.80
N GLU A 147 -12.81 3.13 2.99
CA GLU A 147 -12.85 2.19 4.11
C GLU A 147 -11.93 0.99 3.89
N GLU A 148 -11.90 0.46 2.67
CA GLU A 148 -11.21 -0.81 2.36
C GLU A 148 -9.72 -0.63 2.02
N LEU A 149 -9.24 0.59 1.77
CA LEU A 149 -7.83 0.85 1.52
C LEU A 149 -7.02 0.84 2.82
N ASP A 150 -5.97 0.02 2.89
CA ASP A 150 -4.94 0.13 3.93
C ASP A 150 -3.95 1.24 3.58
N VAL A 151 -3.80 2.21 4.46
CA VAL A 151 -2.80 3.27 4.36
C VAL A 151 -1.74 3.07 5.43
N LEU A 152 -0.53 2.74 4.99
CA LEU A 152 0.63 2.53 5.85
C LEU A 152 1.68 3.59 5.58
N VAL A 153 2.45 3.95 6.59
CA VAL A 153 3.65 4.79 6.43
C VAL A 153 4.88 4.10 6.97
N ALA A 154 6.03 4.34 6.36
CA ALA A 154 7.29 3.77 6.80
C ALA A 154 7.99 4.70 7.79
N VAL A 155 8.37 4.13 8.94
CA VAL A 155 9.19 4.73 9.98
C VAL A 155 10.61 4.21 9.80
N GLU A 156 11.47 5.02 9.16
CA GLU A 156 12.79 4.60 8.66
C GLU A 156 13.94 5.47 9.16
N THR A 157 13.64 6.58 9.82
CA THR A 157 14.63 7.53 10.30
C THR A 157 14.56 7.70 11.83
N LYS A 158 15.64 8.23 12.41
CA LYS A 158 15.63 8.61 13.82
C LYS A 158 14.54 9.63 14.11
N THR A 159 14.35 10.62 13.24
CA THR A 159 13.30 11.64 13.38
C THR A 159 11.92 11.02 13.43
N ALA A 160 11.64 10.05 12.54
CA ALA A 160 10.36 9.34 12.51
C ALA A 160 10.11 8.56 13.82
N VAL A 161 11.16 7.97 14.41
CA VAL A 161 11.06 7.27 15.69
C VAL A 161 10.79 8.23 16.84
N ASP A 162 11.49 9.35 16.86
CA ASP A 162 11.29 10.37 17.90
C ASP A 162 9.85 10.91 17.90
N HIS A 163 9.15 10.87 16.74
CA HIS A 163 7.76 11.31 16.55
C HIS A 163 6.74 10.18 16.39
N ILE A 164 7.12 8.92 16.63
CA ILE A 164 6.28 7.76 16.31
C ILE A 164 4.91 7.82 17.00
N GLU A 165 4.84 8.32 18.23
CA GLU A 165 3.58 8.43 18.98
C GLU A 165 2.59 9.42 18.36
N GLU A 166 3.10 10.46 17.68
CA GLU A 166 2.29 11.43 16.96
C GLU A 166 1.86 10.87 15.60
N ILE A 167 2.78 10.20 14.89
CA ILE A 167 2.52 9.57 13.62
C ILE A 167 1.40 8.54 13.74
N VAL A 168 1.47 7.62 14.71
CA VAL A 168 0.47 6.54 14.87
C VAL A 168 -0.93 7.03 15.27
N LYS A 169 -1.03 8.26 15.80
CA LYS A 169 -2.32 8.90 16.14
C LYS A 169 -2.97 9.60 14.95
N THR A 170 -2.32 9.63 13.80
CA THR A 170 -2.86 10.27 12.59
C THR A 170 -4.16 9.60 12.17
N ASN A 171 -5.24 10.38 12.07
CA ASN A 171 -6.54 9.86 11.67
C ASN A 171 -6.50 9.30 10.22
N GLY A 172 -7.06 8.11 10.05
CA GLY A 172 -7.10 7.42 8.75
C GLY A 172 -5.81 6.67 8.38
N LEU A 173 -4.80 6.66 9.26
CA LEU A 173 -3.63 5.78 9.15
C LEU A 173 -3.99 4.39 9.72
N ASP A 174 -3.75 3.34 8.96
CA ASP A 174 -4.08 1.96 9.36
C ASP A 174 -2.91 1.25 10.06
N GLY A 175 -1.67 1.71 9.84
CA GLY A 175 -0.51 1.12 10.49
C GLY A 175 0.82 1.75 10.06
N ILE A 176 1.89 1.25 10.67
CA ILE A 176 3.25 1.65 10.34
C ILE A 176 4.07 0.45 9.89
N PHE A 177 5.00 0.70 9.00
CA PHE A 177 6.05 -0.23 8.60
C PHE A 177 7.37 0.21 9.24
N ILE A 178 8.07 -0.70 9.89
CA ILE A 178 9.39 -0.42 10.47
C ILE A 178 10.46 -0.83 9.46
N GLY A 179 11.21 0.17 8.95
CA GLY A 179 12.32 -0.02 8.02
C GLY A 179 13.67 0.13 8.72
N PRO A 180 14.23 -0.94 9.31
CA PRO A 180 15.41 -0.81 10.16
C PRO A 180 16.72 -0.55 9.39
N MET A 181 16.76 -0.77 8.08
CA MET A 181 17.99 -0.66 7.29
C MET A 181 18.49 0.78 7.13
N ASP A 182 17.60 1.77 7.19
CA ASP A 182 17.95 3.18 7.08
C ASP A 182 18.30 3.82 8.44
N TRP A 183 18.35 3.01 9.48
CA TRP A 183 18.70 3.45 10.82
C TRP A 183 20.20 3.37 11.07
N PRO A 184 20.92 4.51 11.17
CA PRO A 184 22.35 4.51 11.51
C PRO A 184 22.65 3.81 12.85
N LEU A 185 21.70 3.90 13.81
CA LEU A 185 21.84 3.26 15.11
C LEU A 185 21.71 1.73 15.07
N LEU A 186 20.84 1.20 14.21
CA LEU A 186 20.71 -0.25 14.05
C LEU A 186 21.90 -0.82 13.32
N TRP A 187 22.45 -0.10 12.34
CA TRP A 187 23.68 -0.48 11.64
C TRP A 187 24.87 -0.54 12.60
N THR A 188 25.04 0.48 13.46
CA THR A 188 26.07 0.52 14.50
C THR A 188 25.88 -0.62 15.51
N PHE A 189 24.61 -0.90 15.90
CA PHE A 189 24.30 -2.02 16.79
C PHE A 189 24.63 -3.37 16.15
N LEU A 190 24.27 -3.60 14.91
CA LEU A 190 24.57 -4.86 14.18
C LEU A 190 26.09 -5.04 14.01
N GLN A 191 26.85 -3.98 13.77
CA GLN A 191 28.31 -4.04 13.69
C GLN A 191 28.98 -4.29 15.05
N SER A 192 28.37 -3.90 16.16
CA SER A 192 28.92 -4.11 17.50
C SER A 192 28.72 -5.54 18.03
N GLN A 193 27.91 -6.37 17.33
CA GLN A 193 27.62 -7.76 17.69
C GLN A 193 28.48 -8.78 16.90
N GLY A 194 29.32 -8.35 15.97
CA GLY A 194 30.26 -9.15 15.19
C GLY A 194 31.70 -8.87 15.54
#